data_78b66654f4b89c3b3ae82d579e17b2e9
#
_entry.id   78b66654f4b89c3b3ae82d579e17b2e9
#
_cell.length_a   1.000
_cell.length_b   1.000
_cell.length_c   1.000
_cell.angle_alpha   90.00
_cell.angle_beta   90.00
_cell.angle_gamma   90.00
#
_symmetry.space_group_name_H-M   'P 1'
#
loop_
_entity.id
_entity.type
_entity.pdbx_description
1 polymer ?
#
loop_
_entity_poly.entity_id
_entity_poly.type
_entity_poly.pdbx_seq_one_letter_code
_entity_poly.pdbx_strand_id
1 'polypeptide(L)'
;QNALENCKAMQNEHLDSEMKELVRSEIEELETRLKALDQQLHLLILPKDPNDERDVILEIRAGTGGDEASLFGADLLRMYLRFAERNGYKVEYLSSNMTDMGGVKEVVLSIGGKHGAYSKLKFESGVHRVQRVPETESQGRIHTSAATVAVLPEIDDVQIDIKDTDLRIDTYRSSGAGGQH
;
A
#
# COMPACT_ATOMS: atom_id res chain seq x y z
N GLN A 1 -7.97 30.80 -17.18
CA GLN A 1 -7.23 31.38 -18.33
C GLN A 1 -7.83 32.72 -18.74
N ASN A 2 -9.13 32.80 -19.05
CA ASN A 2 -9.79 34.05 -19.50
C ASN A 2 -9.61 35.23 -18.53
N ALA A 3 -9.65 34.96 -17.21
CA ALA A 3 -9.42 36.02 -16.19
C ALA A 3 -8.00 36.58 -16.28
N LEU A 4 -7.00 35.72 -16.46
CA LEU A 4 -5.59 36.15 -16.62
C LEU A 4 -5.39 36.97 -17.90
N GLU A 5 -6.01 36.57 -19.00
CA GLU A 5 -5.95 37.31 -20.28
C GLU A 5 -6.59 38.69 -20.15
N ASN A 6 -7.74 38.80 -19.44
CA ASN A 6 -8.38 40.07 -19.16
C ASN A 6 -7.51 40.99 -18.30
N CYS A 7 -6.90 40.46 -17.22
CA CYS A 7 -5.98 41.25 -16.39
C CYS A 7 -4.74 41.70 -17.16
N LYS A 8 -4.18 40.83 -18.03
CA LYS A 8 -3.07 41.22 -18.93
C LYS A 8 -3.45 42.29 -19.98
N ALA A 9 -4.68 42.25 -20.47
CA ALA A 9 -5.20 43.29 -21.36
C ALA A 9 -5.32 44.63 -20.62
N MET A 10 -5.89 44.63 -19.40
CA MET A 10 -6.00 45.83 -18.56
C MET A 10 -4.63 46.45 -18.20
N GLN A 11 -3.58 45.63 -18.05
CA GLN A 11 -2.22 46.11 -17.77
C GLN A 11 -1.67 47.04 -18.88
N ASN A 12 -2.15 46.88 -20.12
CA ASN A 12 -1.73 47.67 -21.25
C ASN A 12 -2.55 48.98 -21.41
N GLU A 13 -3.55 49.21 -20.56
CA GLU A 13 -4.37 50.42 -20.57
C GLU A 13 -3.70 51.52 -19.71
N HIS A 14 -4.14 52.77 -19.90
CA HIS A 14 -3.70 53.92 -19.11
C HIS A 14 -4.39 53.88 -17.72
N LEU A 15 -3.79 53.09 -16.81
CA LEU A 15 -4.22 52.99 -15.41
C LEU A 15 -3.39 53.92 -14.51
N ASP A 16 -3.98 54.36 -13.40
CA ASP A 16 -3.24 55.05 -12.34
C ASP A 16 -2.29 54.08 -11.58
N SER A 17 -1.45 54.63 -10.72
CA SER A 17 -0.41 53.86 -10.03
C SER A 17 -0.97 52.75 -9.11
N GLU A 18 -2.06 53.03 -8.39
CA GLU A 18 -2.68 52.06 -7.47
C GLU A 18 -3.34 50.94 -8.21
N MET A 19 -4.04 51.24 -9.31
CA MET A 19 -4.68 50.23 -10.16
C MET A 19 -3.66 49.32 -10.83
N LYS A 20 -2.50 49.85 -11.24
CA LYS A 20 -1.40 49.03 -11.80
C LYS A 20 -0.86 48.04 -10.78
N GLU A 21 -0.68 48.42 -9.53
CA GLU A 21 -0.24 47.52 -8.46
C GLU A 21 -1.26 46.42 -8.20
N LEU A 22 -2.54 46.76 -8.14
CA LEU A 22 -3.62 45.77 -7.97
C LEU A 22 -3.67 44.77 -9.13
N VAL A 23 -3.64 45.22 -10.36
CA VAL A 23 -3.66 44.35 -11.54
C VAL A 23 -2.43 43.43 -11.58
N ARG A 24 -1.26 43.95 -11.17
CA ARG A 24 -0.04 43.14 -11.08
C ARG A 24 -0.15 42.04 -10.02
N SER A 25 -0.64 42.37 -8.84
CA SER A 25 -0.87 41.40 -7.77
C SER A 25 -1.85 40.31 -8.18
N GLU A 26 -2.94 40.71 -8.86
CA GLU A 26 -3.95 39.76 -9.34
C GLU A 26 -3.39 38.84 -10.44
N ILE A 27 -2.56 39.34 -11.33
CA ILE A 27 -1.87 38.52 -12.34
C ILE A 27 -0.96 37.49 -11.66
N GLU A 28 -0.16 37.86 -10.66
CA GLU A 28 0.73 36.93 -9.93
C GLU A 28 -0.07 35.83 -9.20
N GLU A 29 -1.20 36.19 -8.59
CA GLU A 29 -2.09 35.22 -7.94
C GLU A 29 -2.71 34.26 -8.97
N LEU A 30 -3.24 34.76 -10.08
CA LEU A 30 -3.85 33.98 -11.14
C LEU A 30 -2.83 33.04 -11.83
N GLU A 31 -1.60 33.49 -12.04
CA GLU A 31 -0.53 32.66 -12.60
C GLU A 31 -0.13 31.53 -11.65
N THR A 32 -0.04 31.82 -10.35
CA THR A 32 0.22 30.82 -9.31
C THR A 32 -0.90 29.78 -9.25
N ARG A 33 -2.14 30.22 -9.27
CA ARG A 33 -3.31 29.36 -9.28
C ARG A 33 -3.39 28.51 -10.55
N LEU A 34 -3.07 29.09 -11.70
CA LEU A 34 -3.03 28.37 -12.97
C LEU A 34 -2.02 27.23 -12.95
N LYS A 35 -0.79 27.49 -12.46
CA LYS A 35 0.22 26.44 -12.31
C LYS A 35 -0.23 25.32 -11.38
N ALA A 36 -0.85 25.66 -10.25
CA ALA A 36 -1.34 24.65 -9.32
C ALA A 36 -2.46 23.80 -9.93
N LEU A 37 -3.40 24.42 -10.67
CA LEU A 37 -4.46 23.71 -11.36
C LEU A 37 -3.95 22.83 -12.48
N ASP A 38 -2.96 23.29 -13.24
CA ASP A 38 -2.34 22.53 -14.31
C ASP A 38 -1.65 21.27 -13.78
N GLN A 39 -0.91 21.39 -12.67
CA GLN A 39 -0.32 20.25 -11.98
C GLN A 39 -1.37 19.26 -11.48
N GLN A 40 -2.47 19.73 -10.89
CA GLN A 40 -3.57 18.87 -10.46
C GLN A 40 -4.22 18.15 -11.64
N LEU A 41 -4.39 18.84 -12.76
CA LEU A 41 -4.97 18.27 -13.97
C LEU A 41 -4.08 17.17 -14.57
N HIS A 42 -2.76 17.40 -14.60
CA HIS A 42 -1.80 16.37 -15.01
C HIS A 42 -1.88 15.12 -14.13
N LEU A 43 -1.99 15.28 -12.80
CA LEU A 43 -2.13 14.15 -11.88
C LEU A 43 -3.45 13.37 -12.10
N LEU A 44 -4.54 14.08 -12.43
CA LEU A 44 -5.84 13.45 -12.66
C LEU A 44 -5.93 12.69 -13.99
N ILE A 45 -5.13 13.08 -14.99
CA ILE A 45 -5.10 12.45 -16.32
C ILE A 45 -4.20 11.18 -16.31
N LEU A 46 -3.32 11.02 -15.32
CA LEU A 46 -2.49 9.81 -15.23
C LEU A 46 -3.37 8.55 -15.18
N PRO A 47 -3.03 7.52 -15.97
CA PRO A 47 -3.75 6.27 -15.91
C PRO A 47 -3.65 5.67 -14.51
N LYS A 48 -4.79 5.44 -13.89
CA LYS A 48 -4.85 4.78 -12.58
C LYS A 48 -4.64 3.29 -12.77
N ASP A 49 -3.92 2.67 -11.84
CA ASP A 49 -3.84 1.22 -11.74
C ASP A 49 -5.25 0.66 -11.44
N PRO A 50 -5.77 -0.29 -12.23
CA PRO A 50 -7.09 -0.87 -11.99
C PRO A 50 -7.24 -1.53 -10.62
N ASN A 51 -6.13 -1.88 -10.00
CA ASN A 51 -6.10 -2.47 -8.66
C ASN A 51 -6.11 -1.43 -7.52
N ASP A 52 -5.93 -0.15 -7.82
CA ASP A 52 -5.82 0.90 -6.79
C ASP A 52 -7.06 1.02 -5.89
N GLU A 53 -8.23 0.64 -6.38
CA GLU A 53 -9.48 0.66 -5.64
C GLU A 53 -9.78 -0.66 -4.89
N ARG A 54 -8.89 -1.67 -5.02
CA ARG A 54 -9.06 -2.96 -4.38
C ARG A 54 -8.61 -2.95 -2.93
N ASP A 55 -9.14 -3.89 -2.19
CA ASP A 55 -8.67 -4.24 -0.86
C ASP A 55 -7.33 -5.00 -0.96
N VAL A 56 -6.66 -5.19 0.15
CA VAL A 56 -5.29 -5.72 0.22
C VAL A 56 -5.23 -6.96 1.08
N ILE A 57 -4.56 -7.98 0.57
CA ILE A 57 -3.99 -9.05 1.39
C ILE A 57 -2.56 -8.64 1.74
N LEU A 58 -2.31 -8.39 3.04
CA LEU A 58 -1.01 -8.02 3.58
C LEU A 58 -0.45 -9.17 4.40
N GLU A 59 0.71 -9.65 4.01
CA GLU A 59 1.42 -10.72 4.70
C GLU A 59 2.73 -10.18 5.27
N ILE A 60 3.00 -10.50 6.54
CA ILE A 60 4.26 -10.18 7.23
C ILE A 60 4.88 -11.50 7.65
N ARG A 61 6.15 -11.73 7.27
CA ARG A 61 6.96 -12.88 7.70
C ARG A 61 8.24 -12.42 8.35
N ALA A 62 8.56 -12.99 9.50
CA ALA A 62 9.87 -12.84 10.10
C ALA A 62 10.94 -13.44 9.16
N GLY A 63 12.02 -12.69 8.94
CA GLY A 63 13.15 -13.11 8.13
C GLY A 63 14.35 -13.51 9.01
N THR A 64 15.54 -13.06 8.61
CA THR A 64 16.78 -13.32 9.36
C THR A 64 16.85 -12.45 10.62
N GLY A 65 17.31 -13.05 11.72
CA GLY A 65 17.50 -12.36 13.02
C GLY A 65 16.86 -13.09 14.20
N GLY A 66 16.36 -14.32 14.04
CA GLY A 66 15.79 -15.12 15.12
C GLY A 66 14.60 -14.46 15.80
N ASP A 67 14.59 -14.45 17.15
CA ASP A 67 13.49 -13.87 17.92
C ASP A 67 13.29 -12.38 17.68
N GLU A 68 14.39 -11.63 17.46
CA GLU A 68 14.32 -10.21 17.18
C GLU A 68 13.61 -9.92 15.83
N ALA A 69 13.79 -10.78 14.82
CA ALA A 69 13.06 -10.66 13.56
C ALA A 69 11.56 -10.84 13.76
N SER A 70 11.16 -11.74 14.66
CA SER A 70 9.75 -11.95 15.04
C SER A 70 9.18 -10.75 15.82
N LEU A 71 9.95 -10.16 16.72
CA LEU A 71 9.56 -8.94 17.45
C LEU A 71 9.43 -7.75 16.49
N PHE A 72 10.37 -7.63 15.55
CA PHE A 72 10.27 -6.62 14.49
C PHE A 72 9.03 -6.84 13.60
N GLY A 73 8.69 -8.09 13.29
CA GLY A 73 7.43 -8.42 12.60
C GLY A 73 6.20 -7.94 13.37
N ALA A 74 6.21 -8.06 14.71
CA ALA A 74 5.14 -7.53 15.56
C ALA A 74 5.08 -5.98 15.56
N ASP A 75 6.23 -5.31 15.48
CA ASP A 75 6.28 -3.85 15.35
C ASP A 75 5.68 -3.39 14.01
N LEU A 76 6.01 -4.07 12.91
CA LEU A 76 5.41 -3.80 11.59
C LEU A 76 3.90 -4.05 11.60
N LEU A 77 3.45 -5.16 12.18
CA LEU A 77 2.03 -5.45 12.33
C LEU A 77 1.32 -4.30 13.06
N ARG A 78 1.85 -3.88 14.21
CA ARG A 78 1.30 -2.75 14.99
C ARG A 78 1.25 -1.45 14.18
N MET A 79 2.30 -1.18 13.40
CA MET A 79 2.37 -0.01 12.51
C MET A 79 1.24 -0.04 11.48
N TYR A 80 1.04 -1.16 10.78
CA TYR A 80 0.00 -1.27 9.76
C TYR A 80 -1.41 -1.25 10.35
N LEU A 81 -1.63 -1.86 11.52
CA LEU A 81 -2.92 -1.77 12.22
C LEU A 81 -3.26 -0.31 12.57
N ARG A 82 -2.29 0.45 13.10
CA ARG A 82 -2.48 1.87 13.41
C ARG A 82 -2.68 2.72 12.15
N PHE A 83 -2.00 2.39 11.07
CA PHE A 83 -2.22 3.06 9.78
C PHE A 83 -3.64 2.79 9.27
N ALA A 84 -4.10 1.55 9.31
CA ALA A 84 -5.45 1.16 8.91
C ALA A 84 -6.51 1.89 9.74
N GLU A 85 -6.37 1.91 11.07
CA GLU A 85 -7.26 2.62 11.99
C GLU A 85 -7.39 4.12 11.65
N ARG A 86 -6.25 4.80 11.45
CA ARG A 86 -6.22 6.25 11.12
C ARG A 86 -6.87 6.58 9.78
N ASN A 87 -6.80 5.66 8.83
CA ASN A 87 -7.40 5.83 7.50
C ASN A 87 -8.82 5.27 7.39
N GLY A 88 -9.38 4.72 8.48
CA GLY A 88 -10.73 4.15 8.51
C GLY A 88 -10.87 2.85 7.72
N TYR A 89 -9.77 2.12 7.53
CA TYR A 89 -9.79 0.78 6.94
C TYR A 89 -10.25 -0.25 7.98
N LYS A 90 -10.96 -1.26 7.49
CA LYS A 90 -11.27 -2.47 8.26
C LYS A 90 -10.12 -3.45 8.11
N VAL A 91 -9.78 -4.16 9.19
CA VAL A 91 -8.75 -5.18 9.19
C VAL A 91 -9.33 -6.49 9.67
N GLU A 92 -9.09 -7.54 8.91
CA GLU A 92 -9.45 -8.92 9.26
C GLU A 92 -8.20 -9.79 9.27
N TYR A 93 -8.06 -10.63 10.30
CA TYR A 93 -6.97 -11.59 10.39
C TYR A 93 -7.36 -12.86 9.65
N LEU A 94 -6.66 -13.17 8.57
CA LEU A 94 -6.86 -14.41 7.81
C LEU A 94 -6.05 -15.57 8.42
N SER A 95 -4.82 -15.27 8.84
CA SER A 95 -3.94 -16.23 9.50
C SER A 95 -2.98 -15.51 10.44
N SER A 96 -2.61 -16.16 11.55
CA SER A 96 -1.61 -15.63 12.46
C SER A 96 -0.80 -16.75 13.13
N ASN A 97 0.51 -16.62 13.11
CA ASN A 97 1.45 -17.48 13.80
C ASN A 97 2.37 -16.59 14.65
N MET A 98 2.09 -16.58 15.96
CA MET A 98 2.81 -15.76 16.94
C MET A 98 3.87 -16.60 17.67
N THR A 99 4.86 -15.94 18.24
CA THR A 99 5.84 -16.55 19.16
C THR A 99 5.39 -16.37 20.61
N ASP A 100 5.91 -17.22 21.50
CA ASP A 100 5.64 -17.13 22.94
C ASP A 100 6.11 -15.79 23.55
N MET A 101 7.07 -15.12 22.92
CA MET A 101 7.58 -13.80 23.30
C MET A 101 6.77 -12.63 22.73
N GLY A 102 5.61 -12.89 22.11
CA GLY A 102 4.78 -11.85 21.50
C GLY A 102 5.27 -11.36 20.12
N GLY A 103 6.24 -12.03 19.53
CA GLY A 103 6.69 -11.78 18.16
C GLY A 103 5.76 -12.42 17.14
N VAL A 104 5.88 -12.03 15.88
CA VAL A 104 5.13 -12.54 14.72
C VAL A 104 6.08 -13.37 13.86
N LYS A 105 5.82 -14.68 13.71
CA LYS A 105 6.48 -15.50 12.68
C LYS A 105 5.88 -15.25 11.31
N GLU A 106 4.56 -15.25 11.27
CA GLU A 106 3.78 -14.99 10.07
C GLU A 106 2.40 -14.44 10.46
N VAL A 107 1.94 -13.44 9.74
CA VAL A 107 0.56 -12.95 9.85
C VAL A 107 0.06 -12.55 8.48
N VAL A 108 -1.18 -12.90 8.19
CA VAL A 108 -1.87 -12.51 6.96
C VAL A 108 -3.13 -11.75 7.34
N LEU A 109 -3.27 -10.55 6.80
CA LEU A 109 -4.37 -9.64 7.03
C LEU A 109 -5.09 -9.32 5.74
N SER A 110 -6.43 -9.23 5.76
CA SER A 110 -7.18 -8.47 4.77
C SER A 110 -7.37 -7.04 5.30
N ILE A 111 -7.05 -6.05 4.49
CA ILE A 111 -7.18 -4.62 4.82
C ILE A 111 -8.01 -3.96 3.72
N GLY A 112 -9.20 -3.52 4.07
CA GLY A 112 -10.15 -2.98 3.09
C GLY A 112 -10.98 -1.82 3.59
N GLY A 113 -11.71 -1.18 2.67
CA GLY A 113 -12.59 -0.08 2.98
C GLY A 113 -13.03 0.74 1.78
N LYS A 114 -13.73 1.83 2.04
CA LYS A 114 -14.42 2.64 1.02
C LYS A 114 -13.52 3.21 -0.09
N HIS A 115 -12.20 3.24 0.08
CA HIS A 115 -11.27 3.94 -0.82
C HIS A 115 -10.11 3.07 -1.31
N GLY A 116 -10.24 1.75 -1.27
CA GLY A 116 -9.19 0.82 -1.69
C GLY A 116 -7.87 1.01 -0.90
N ALA A 117 -7.43 -0.01 -0.24
CA ALA A 117 -6.19 0.04 0.54
C ALA A 117 -4.95 -0.15 -0.34
N TYR A 118 -5.11 -0.81 -1.50
CA TYR A 118 -4.00 -1.19 -2.37
C TYR A 118 -3.21 0.03 -2.88
N SER A 119 -3.89 1.11 -3.29
CA SER A 119 -3.22 2.33 -3.76
C SER A 119 -2.22 2.92 -2.76
N LYS A 120 -2.45 2.71 -1.46
CA LYS A 120 -1.61 3.22 -0.37
C LYS A 120 -0.50 2.24 0.02
N LEU A 121 -0.80 0.95 0.02
CA LEU A 121 0.06 -0.09 0.58
C LEU A 121 0.91 -0.82 -0.47
N LYS A 122 0.61 -0.72 -1.76
CA LYS A 122 1.32 -1.45 -2.82
C LYS A 122 2.84 -1.25 -2.84
N PHE A 123 3.33 -0.11 -2.34
CA PHE A 123 4.76 0.21 -2.30
C PHE A 123 5.48 -0.32 -1.06
N GLU A 124 4.73 -0.87 -0.09
CA GLU A 124 5.27 -1.47 1.13
C GLU A 124 5.81 -2.89 0.91
N SER A 125 5.51 -3.50 -0.25
CA SER A 125 5.96 -4.85 -0.57
C SER A 125 7.48 -4.93 -0.70
N GLY A 126 8.11 -5.80 0.09
CA GLY A 126 9.56 -5.98 0.06
C GLY A 126 10.15 -6.42 1.38
N VAL A 127 11.46 -6.29 1.48
CA VAL A 127 12.23 -6.63 2.70
C VAL A 127 12.40 -5.37 3.55
N HIS A 128 11.88 -5.41 4.75
CA HIS A 128 12.06 -4.38 5.77
C HIS A 128 13.21 -4.77 6.68
N ARG A 129 14.08 -3.84 7.00
CA ARG A 129 15.28 -4.05 7.81
C ARG A 129 15.29 -3.09 8.99
N VAL A 130 15.64 -3.61 10.16
CA VAL A 130 15.87 -2.82 11.36
C VAL A 130 17.31 -3.01 11.87
N GLN A 131 17.91 -1.92 12.33
CA GLN A 131 19.19 -1.92 13.03
C GLN A 131 18.97 -1.26 14.38
N ARG A 132 18.96 -2.07 15.42
CA ARG A 132 18.77 -1.63 16.81
C ARG A 132 19.45 -2.60 17.77
N VAL A 133 19.55 -2.22 19.02
CA VAL A 133 19.87 -3.16 20.10
C VAL A 133 18.62 -4.00 20.33
N PRO A 134 18.66 -5.33 20.11
CA PRO A 134 17.51 -6.20 20.35
C PRO A 134 17.09 -6.23 21.81
N GLU A 135 15.83 -6.45 22.11
CA GLU A 135 15.36 -6.69 23.49
C GLU A 135 15.98 -7.96 24.09
N THR A 136 16.41 -8.90 23.25
CA THR A 136 17.08 -10.14 23.62
C THR A 136 18.58 -10.00 23.83
N GLU A 137 19.18 -8.82 23.58
CA GLU A 137 20.61 -8.57 23.67
C GLU A 137 20.99 -7.95 25.04
N SER A 138 21.82 -8.66 25.78
CA SER A 138 22.24 -8.24 27.14
C SER A 138 23.48 -7.33 27.18
N GLN A 139 24.26 -7.28 26.08
CA GLN A 139 25.55 -6.55 26.03
C GLN A 139 25.44 -5.21 25.27
N GLY A 140 24.22 -4.80 24.86
CA GLY A 140 23.99 -3.51 24.20
C GLY A 140 24.52 -3.43 22.77
N ARG A 141 24.77 -4.56 22.10
CA ARG A 141 25.26 -4.59 20.73
C ARG A 141 24.11 -4.38 19.73
N ILE A 142 24.39 -3.58 18.71
CA ILE A 142 23.45 -3.36 17.60
C ILE A 142 23.45 -4.59 16.69
N HIS A 143 22.27 -5.15 16.43
CA HIS A 143 22.05 -6.23 15.47
C HIS A 143 21.19 -5.75 14.31
N THR A 144 21.28 -6.46 13.19
CA THR A 144 20.41 -6.26 12.04
C THR A 144 19.43 -7.42 11.95
N SER A 145 18.15 -7.09 11.89
CA SER A 145 17.07 -8.06 11.69
C SER A 145 16.22 -7.64 10.50
N ALA A 146 15.58 -8.60 9.86
CA ALA A 146 14.75 -8.37 8.69
C ALA A 146 13.40 -9.08 8.81
N ALA A 147 12.38 -8.48 8.21
CA ALA A 147 11.08 -9.09 7.99
C ALA A 147 10.64 -8.81 6.55
N THR A 148 9.88 -9.69 5.97
CA THR A 148 9.33 -9.53 4.62
C THR A 148 7.86 -9.12 4.72
N VAL A 149 7.47 -8.13 3.92
CA VAL A 149 6.09 -7.71 3.74
C VAL A 149 5.69 -8.02 2.31
N ALA A 150 4.60 -8.74 2.11
CA ALA A 150 3.97 -8.92 0.80
C ALA A 150 2.62 -8.20 0.79
N VAL A 151 2.35 -7.47 -0.27
CA VAL A 151 1.10 -6.73 -0.47
C VAL A 151 0.52 -7.15 -1.81
N LEU A 152 -0.63 -7.79 -1.77
CA LEU A 152 -1.34 -8.29 -2.95
C LEU A 152 -2.73 -7.65 -3.01
N PRO A 153 -3.22 -7.27 -4.21
CA PRO A 153 -4.61 -6.84 -4.33
C PRO A 153 -5.52 -8.04 -4.07
N GLU A 154 -6.58 -7.83 -3.31
CA GLU A 154 -7.62 -8.84 -3.13
C GLU A 154 -8.36 -9.01 -4.45
N ILE A 155 -8.40 -10.24 -4.95
CA ILE A 155 -9.07 -10.59 -6.21
C ILE A 155 -10.39 -11.26 -5.85
N ASP A 156 -11.46 -10.89 -6.55
CA ASP A 156 -12.74 -11.57 -6.44
C ASP A 156 -12.57 -13.06 -6.78
N ASP A 157 -13.31 -13.92 -6.07
CA ASP A 157 -13.30 -15.36 -6.32
C ASP A 157 -13.56 -15.64 -7.79
N VAL A 158 -12.59 -16.27 -8.45
CA VAL A 158 -12.78 -16.76 -9.81
C VAL A 158 -13.64 -18.01 -9.73
N GLN A 159 -14.92 -17.89 -10.10
CA GLN A 159 -15.78 -19.06 -10.26
C GLN A 159 -15.25 -19.89 -11.44
N ILE A 160 -14.56 -20.98 -11.12
CA ILE A 160 -14.13 -21.97 -12.12
C ILE A 160 -15.26 -22.98 -12.27
N ASP A 161 -15.98 -22.91 -13.39
CA ASP A 161 -16.98 -23.91 -13.76
C ASP A 161 -16.27 -25.09 -14.47
N ILE A 162 -15.96 -26.15 -13.71
CA ILE A 162 -15.35 -27.37 -14.25
C ILE A 162 -16.47 -28.30 -14.67
N LYS A 163 -16.63 -28.50 -15.98
CA LYS A 163 -17.60 -29.44 -16.54
C LYS A 163 -17.01 -30.85 -16.53
N ASP A 164 -17.87 -31.86 -16.38
CA ASP A 164 -17.46 -33.27 -16.44
C ASP A 164 -16.71 -33.60 -17.76
N THR A 165 -17.00 -32.88 -18.84
CA THR A 165 -16.31 -33.01 -20.12
C THR A 165 -14.86 -32.53 -20.11
N ASP A 166 -14.50 -31.69 -19.12
CA ASP A 166 -13.13 -31.13 -18.98
C ASP A 166 -12.24 -32.05 -18.13
N LEU A 167 -12.87 -33.10 -17.53
CA LEU A 167 -12.18 -34.07 -16.69
C LEU A 167 -11.88 -35.35 -17.47
N ARG A 168 -10.63 -35.77 -17.41
CA ARG A 168 -10.23 -37.10 -17.81
C ARG A 168 -9.88 -37.92 -16.57
N ILE A 169 -10.67 -38.95 -16.28
CA ILE A 169 -10.48 -39.80 -15.12
C ILE A 169 -9.86 -41.13 -15.61
N ASP A 170 -8.59 -41.32 -15.31
CA ASP A 170 -7.89 -42.57 -15.60
C ASP A 170 -7.78 -43.38 -14.28
N THR A 171 -8.36 -44.59 -14.26
CA THR A 171 -8.23 -45.51 -13.13
C THR A 171 -7.15 -46.53 -13.40
N TYR A 172 -6.27 -46.76 -12.42
CA TYR A 172 -5.23 -47.80 -12.53
C TYR A 172 -5.16 -48.61 -11.23
N ARG A 173 -4.68 -49.85 -11.35
CA ARG A 173 -4.48 -50.68 -10.17
C ARG A 173 -3.17 -50.30 -9.50
N SER A 174 -3.22 -50.19 -8.16
CA SER A 174 -2.00 -50.04 -7.37
C SER A 174 -1.06 -51.21 -7.61
N SER A 175 0.15 -50.93 -8.04
CA SER A 175 1.19 -51.94 -8.32
C SER A 175 2.14 -52.19 -7.13
N GLY A 176 1.78 -51.80 -5.94
CA GLY A 176 2.56 -51.99 -4.71
C GLY A 176 2.45 -53.43 -4.20
N ALA A 177 3.60 -54.07 -3.94
CA ALA A 177 3.65 -55.36 -3.25
C ALA A 177 3.35 -55.15 -1.75
N GLY A 178 2.20 -55.64 -1.30
CA GLY A 178 1.85 -55.65 0.12
C GLY A 178 0.79 -54.64 0.56
N GLY A 179 -0.40 -54.96 0.34
CA GLY A 179 -1.59 -54.38 0.97
C GLY A 179 -2.64 -55.49 1.10
N GLN A 180 -3.10 -55.73 2.31
CA GLN A 180 -4.22 -56.60 2.53
C GLN A 180 -5.46 -55.91 1.98
N HIS A 181 -6.18 -56.57 1.07
CA HIS A 181 -7.47 -56.09 0.54
C HIS A 181 -8.59 -56.39 1.52
#